data_70a3c10caacae94d42b210fa1d943f5f
#
_entry.id   70a3c10caacae94d42b210fa1d943f5f
#
_cell.length_a   1.000
_cell.length_b   1.000
_cell.length_c   1.000
_cell.angle_alpha   90.00
_cell.angle_beta   90.00
_cell.angle_gamma   90.00
#
_symmetry.space_group_name_H-M   'P 1'
#
loop_
_entity.id
_entity.type
_entity.pdbx_description
1 polymer ?
#
loop_
_entity_poly.entity_id
_entity_poly.type
_entity_poly.pdbx_seq_one_letter_code
_entity_poly.pdbx_strand_id
1 'polypeptide(L)'
;MGLTREQFDTISNNYNNRRLENKIEMDRRIKEVYENVPQIAEYDREIASLAVNATRLALSGDASAKDSLREDIQVISEKKRAALLMNRYPGDYLDEIFTCPICKDTGFVHGKPCECLKSEIINLIYSRSELNEILAVENFDNFNFDFYSDDIIDEVSGISSLENMETIVDRCHYFINNFDKHPCNLLFYGRAGTGKTFLINCIAKELIDKSYSVIYLSAVQFFDLLADYSFRRENNSVYRQISINELEGCDLLIIDDLGTEMSNSFTDSALFDCLNERLIHQKLSLIHISEPTRLALI
;
A
#
# COMPACT_ATOMS: atom_id res chain seq x y z
N MET A 1 5.89 2.47 17.86
CA MET A 1 4.62 1.97 17.30
C MET A 1 3.80 1.38 18.42
N GLY A 2 2.72 2.04 18.82
CA GLY A 2 1.88 1.59 19.92
C GLY A 2 0.71 0.72 19.47
N LEU A 3 0.97 -0.37 18.74
CA LEU A 3 -0.06 -1.35 18.43
C LEU A 3 -0.60 -1.97 19.72
N THR A 4 -1.93 -2.15 19.82
CA THR A 4 -2.50 -2.99 20.87
C THR A 4 -2.06 -4.43 20.64
N ARG A 5 -2.08 -5.24 21.72
CA ARG A 5 -1.74 -6.66 21.62
C ARG A 5 -2.60 -7.38 20.57
N GLU A 6 -3.88 -7.08 20.52
CA GLU A 6 -4.84 -7.65 19.56
C GLU A 6 -4.50 -7.26 18.11
N GLN A 7 -4.09 -6.00 17.88
CA GLN A 7 -3.66 -5.54 16.55
C GLN A 7 -2.37 -6.23 16.11
N PHE A 8 -1.41 -6.37 17.03
CA PHE A 8 -0.18 -7.10 16.76
C PHE A 8 -0.45 -8.57 16.42
N ASP A 9 -1.31 -9.24 17.20
CA ASP A 9 -1.69 -10.63 16.95
C ASP A 9 -2.40 -10.78 15.60
N THR A 10 -3.27 -9.85 15.21
CA THR A 10 -3.94 -9.84 13.90
C THR A 10 -2.94 -9.74 12.76
N ILE A 11 -2.01 -8.78 12.79
CA ILE A 11 -0.96 -8.62 11.77
C ILE A 11 -0.08 -9.86 11.71
N SER A 12 0.36 -10.38 12.87
CA SER A 12 1.18 -11.59 12.94
C SER A 12 0.48 -12.79 12.29
N ASN A 13 -0.83 -12.94 12.53
CA ASN A 13 -1.64 -14.00 11.93
C ASN A 13 -1.76 -13.82 10.41
N ASN A 14 -1.94 -12.59 9.91
CA ASN A 14 -1.99 -12.31 8.49
C ASN A 14 -0.69 -12.71 7.78
N TYR A 15 0.46 -12.35 8.36
CA TYR A 15 1.77 -12.76 7.82
C TYR A 15 1.99 -14.28 7.88
N ASN A 16 1.53 -14.93 8.94
CA ASN A 16 1.57 -16.40 9.06
C ASN A 16 0.71 -17.06 7.99
N ASN A 17 -0.51 -16.56 7.77
CA ASN A 17 -1.43 -17.07 6.76
C ASN A 17 -0.85 -16.90 5.34
N ARG A 18 -0.30 -15.73 5.00
CA ARG A 18 0.38 -15.52 3.70
C ARG A 18 1.50 -16.51 3.46
N ARG A 19 2.36 -16.71 4.46
CA ARG A 19 3.45 -17.70 4.35
C ARG A 19 2.93 -19.11 4.20
N LEU A 20 1.83 -19.45 4.87
CA LEU A 20 1.20 -20.76 4.75
C LEU A 20 0.58 -20.95 3.36
N GLU A 21 -0.15 -19.97 2.85
CA GLU A 21 -0.74 -19.98 1.50
C GLU A 21 0.34 -20.12 0.42
N ASN A 22 1.40 -19.31 0.50
CA ASN A 22 2.54 -19.37 -0.42
C ASN A 22 3.22 -20.76 -0.36
N LYS A 23 3.34 -21.34 0.84
CA LYS A 23 3.89 -22.67 1.00
C LYS A 23 2.98 -23.75 0.40
N ILE A 24 1.68 -23.68 0.63
CA ILE A 24 0.69 -24.63 0.05
C ILE A 24 0.74 -24.56 -1.48
N GLU A 25 0.79 -23.34 -2.04
CA GLU A 25 0.90 -23.17 -3.49
C GLU A 25 2.24 -23.71 -4.03
N MET A 26 3.33 -23.49 -3.32
CA MET A 26 4.62 -24.05 -3.69
C MET A 26 4.63 -25.57 -3.66
N ASP A 27 4.08 -26.18 -2.60
CA ASP A 27 3.96 -27.63 -2.46
C ASP A 27 3.06 -28.23 -3.58
N ARG A 28 2.00 -27.52 -3.98
CA ARG A 28 1.15 -27.88 -5.12
C ARG A 28 1.95 -27.88 -6.44
N ARG A 29 2.73 -26.81 -6.69
CA ARG A 29 3.57 -26.69 -7.90
C ARG A 29 4.65 -27.78 -7.95
N ILE A 30 5.31 -28.05 -6.84
CA ILE A 30 6.30 -29.11 -6.73
C ILE A 30 5.68 -30.45 -7.08
N LYS A 31 4.52 -30.78 -6.48
CA LYS A 31 3.81 -32.02 -6.75
C LYS A 31 3.43 -32.16 -8.22
N GLU A 32 2.82 -31.11 -8.79
CA GLU A 32 2.45 -31.07 -10.21
C GLU A 32 3.64 -31.33 -11.14
N VAL A 33 4.76 -30.63 -10.87
CA VAL A 33 5.96 -30.76 -11.68
C VAL A 33 6.61 -32.15 -11.52
N TYR A 34 6.64 -32.72 -10.31
CA TYR A 34 7.21 -34.05 -10.08
C TYR A 34 6.40 -35.16 -10.76
N GLU A 35 5.07 -35.00 -10.81
CA GLU A 35 4.19 -35.95 -11.53
C GLU A 35 4.39 -35.83 -13.06
N ASN A 36 4.53 -34.64 -13.60
CA ASN A 36 4.66 -34.41 -15.05
C ASN A 36 6.09 -34.53 -15.58
N VAL A 37 7.09 -34.21 -14.75
CA VAL A 37 8.51 -34.20 -15.12
C VAL A 37 9.34 -34.85 -14.00
N PRO A 38 9.29 -36.21 -13.86
CA PRO A 38 9.97 -36.95 -12.77
C PRO A 38 11.48 -36.67 -12.65
N GLN A 39 12.12 -36.30 -13.74
CA GLN A 39 13.54 -35.95 -13.80
C GLN A 39 13.89 -34.77 -12.88
N ILE A 40 12.96 -33.84 -12.65
CA ILE A 40 13.17 -32.69 -11.74
C ILE A 40 13.27 -33.17 -10.29
N ALA A 41 12.48 -34.16 -9.89
CA ALA A 41 12.61 -34.77 -8.57
C ALA A 41 13.97 -35.49 -8.37
N GLU A 42 14.59 -35.99 -9.43
CA GLU A 42 15.94 -36.55 -9.37
C GLU A 42 16.98 -35.47 -9.17
N TYR A 43 16.90 -34.34 -9.90
CA TYR A 43 17.77 -33.20 -9.70
C TYR A 43 17.69 -32.63 -8.29
N ASP A 44 16.50 -32.50 -7.71
CA ASP A 44 16.34 -32.01 -6.35
C ASP A 44 16.94 -32.95 -5.31
N ARG A 45 16.84 -34.28 -5.51
CA ARG A 45 17.53 -35.28 -4.67
C ARG A 45 19.06 -35.21 -4.82
N GLU A 46 19.57 -34.96 -6.01
CA GLU A 46 20.99 -34.80 -6.26
C GLU A 46 21.53 -33.54 -5.56
N ILE A 47 20.87 -32.40 -5.68
CA ILE A 47 21.20 -31.17 -4.96
C ILE A 47 21.22 -31.40 -3.45
N ALA A 48 20.19 -32.05 -2.90
CA ALA A 48 20.11 -32.35 -1.48
C ALA A 48 21.28 -33.24 -1.01
N SER A 49 21.64 -34.25 -1.80
CA SER A 49 22.77 -35.13 -1.51
C SER A 49 24.11 -34.38 -1.51
N LEU A 50 24.33 -33.50 -2.51
CA LEU A 50 25.52 -32.65 -2.58
C LEU A 50 25.63 -31.73 -1.37
N ALA A 51 24.52 -31.09 -0.96
CA ALA A 51 24.50 -30.23 0.20
C ALA A 51 24.86 -30.95 1.51
N VAL A 52 24.33 -32.16 1.69
CA VAL A 52 24.67 -33.00 2.88
C VAL A 52 26.16 -33.38 2.87
N ASN A 53 26.70 -33.81 1.73
CA ASN A 53 28.09 -34.20 1.62
C ASN A 53 29.04 -33.02 1.86
N ALA A 54 28.75 -31.84 1.29
CA ALA A 54 29.56 -30.63 1.51
C ALA A 54 29.49 -30.14 2.96
N THR A 55 28.35 -30.26 3.61
CA THR A 55 28.24 -29.94 5.05
C THR A 55 29.14 -30.87 5.89
N ARG A 56 29.18 -32.17 5.55
CA ARG A 56 30.02 -33.16 6.23
C ARG A 56 31.52 -32.84 6.04
N LEU A 57 31.94 -32.47 4.82
CA LEU A 57 33.29 -32.10 4.50
C LEU A 57 33.71 -30.79 5.20
N ALA A 58 32.85 -29.80 5.23
CA ALA A 58 33.11 -28.55 5.94
C ALA A 58 33.29 -28.75 7.46
N LEU A 59 32.54 -29.69 8.06
CA LEU A 59 32.73 -30.06 9.47
C LEU A 59 34.04 -30.82 9.72
N SER A 60 34.62 -31.46 8.70
CA SER A 60 35.92 -32.12 8.79
C SER A 60 37.11 -31.20 8.48
N GLY A 61 36.86 -29.89 8.24
CA GLY A 61 37.91 -28.88 8.07
C GLY A 61 38.29 -28.55 6.63
N ASP A 62 37.57 -29.08 5.63
CA ASP A 62 37.80 -28.76 4.22
C ASP A 62 37.02 -27.52 3.78
N ALA A 63 37.73 -26.38 3.69
CA ALA A 63 37.16 -25.11 3.30
C ALA A 63 36.82 -25.02 1.80
N SER A 64 37.48 -25.86 0.95
CA SER A 64 37.27 -25.83 -0.51
C SER A 64 35.96 -26.52 -0.91
N ALA A 65 35.37 -27.33 -0.05
CA ALA A 65 34.10 -28.04 -0.30
C ALA A 65 32.91 -27.11 -0.58
N LYS A 66 32.96 -25.84 -0.13
CA LYS A 66 31.91 -24.85 -0.38
C LYS A 66 31.91 -24.32 -1.82
N ASP A 67 33.08 -24.12 -2.40
CA ASP A 67 33.19 -23.55 -3.76
C ASP A 67 32.84 -24.59 -4.83
N SER A 68 33.30 -25.83 -4.68
CA SER A 68 32.89 -26.94 -5.56
C SER A 68 31.39 -27.23 -5.48
N LEU A 69 30.79 -27.17 -4.27
CA LEU A 69 29.35 -27.34 -4.10
C LEU A 69 28.54 -26.28 -4.88
N ARG A 70 29.00 -25.04 -4.89
CA ARG A 70 28.32 -23.95 -5.59
C ARG A 70 28.28 -24.19 -7.10
N GLU A 71 29.39 -24.62 -7.68
CA GLU A 71 29.51 -24.95 -9.10
C GLU A 71 28.60 -26.13 -9.47
N ASP A 72 28.63 -27.20 -8.67
CA ASP A 72 27.81 -28.40 -8.90
C ASP A 72 26.31 -28.08 -8.82
N ILE A 73 25.87 -27.33 -7.80
CA ILE A 73 24.47 -26.92 -7.67
C ILE A 73 24.05 -26.01 -8.84
N GLN A 74 24.92 -25.12 -9.30
CA GLN A 74 24.61 -24.26 -10.44
C GLN A 74 24.36 -25.08 -11.71
N VAL A 75 25.20 -26.04 -12.01
CA VAL A 75 25.06 -26.93 -13.18
C VAL A 75 23.73 -27.71 -13.12
N ILE A 76 23.37 -28.25 -11.94
CA ILE A 76 22.13 -28.99 -11.79
C ILE A 76 20.92 -28.05 -11.87
N SER A 77 21.01 -26.86 -11.31
CA SER A 77 19.95 -25.83 -11.39
C SER A 77 19.67 -25.39 -12.83
N GLU A 78 20.71 -25.27 -13.65
CA GLU A 78 20.57 -24.96 -15.08
C GLU A 78 19.87 -26.12 -15.83
N LYS A 79 20.23 -27.37 -15.53
CA LYS A 79 19.54 -28.56 -16.08
C LYS A 79 18.06 -28.58 -15.66
N LYS A 80 17.77 -28.30 -14.39
CA LYS A 80 16.41 -28.21 -13.86
C LYS A 80 15.58 -27.14 -14.59
N ARG A 81 16.16 -25.95 -14.78
CA ARG A 81 15.53 -24.86 -15.52
C ARG A 81 15.27 -25.22 -16.99
N ALA A 82 16.21 -25.86 -17.64
CA ALA A 82 16.03 -26.32 -19.01
C ALA A 82 14.92 -27.38 -19.11
N ALA A 83 14.86 -28.31 -18.16
CA ALA A 83 13.80 -29.33 -18.11
C ALA A 83 12.42 -28.74 -17.89
N LEU A 84 12.28 -27.68 -17.04
CA LEU A 84 11.03 -26.93 -16.88
C LEU A 84 10.59 -26.30 -18.20
N LEU A 85 11.46 -25.55 -18.86
CA LEU A 85 11.18 -24.89 -20.14
C LEU A 85 10.79 -25.86 -21.24
N MET A 86 11.48 -27.02 -21.35
CA MET A 86 11.15 -28.06 -22.32
C MET A 86 9.75 -28.65 -22.11
N ASN A 87 9.27 -28.64 -20.88
CA ASN A 87 7.93 -29.14 -20.51
C ASN A 87 6.89 -28.01 -20.38
N ARG A 88 7.16 -26.84 -20.94
CA ARG A 88 6.26 -25.67 -20.98
C ARG A 88 5.96 -25.03 -19.61
N TYR A 89 6.80 -25.25 -18.62
CA TYR A 89 6.76 -24.51 -17.35
C TYR A 89 7.68 -23.28 -17.44
N PRO A 90 7.35 -22.17 -16.79
CA PRO A 90 8.31 -21.07 -16.60
C PRO A 90 9.60 -21.56 -15.92
N GLY A 91 10.74 -20.96 -16.27
CA GLY A 91 12.02 -21.38 -15.70
C GLY A 91 12.15 -21.11 -14.19
N ASP A 92 11.33 -20.21 -13.66
CA ASP A 92 11.20 -19.80 -12.26
C ASP A 92 9.98 -20.41 -11.56
N TYR A 93 9.29 -21.35 -12.19
CA TYR A 93 8.03 -21.94 -11.68
C TYR A 93 8.16 -22.57 -10.28
N LEU A 94 9.35 -23.07 -9.95
CA LEU A 94 9.68 -23.67 -8.67
C LEU A 94 10.52 -22.76 -7.76
N ASP A 95 10.59 -21.47 -8.07
CA ASP A 95 11.22 -20.50 -7.16
C ASP A 95 10.29 -20.17 -6.00
N GLU A 96 10.88 -19.72 -4.89
CA GLU A 96 10.12 -19.38 -3.68
C GLU A 96 9.10 -18.26 -3.97
N ILE A 97 7.86 -18.47 -3.52
CA ILE A 97 6.75 -17.54 -3.70
C ILE A 97 6.68 -16.61 -2.48
N PHE A 98 6.70 -15.31 -2.74
CA PHE A 98 6.52 -14.29 -1.70
C PHE A 98 5.49 -13.27 -2.15
N THR A 99 4.57 -12.91 -1.24
CA THR A 99 3.63 -11.79 -1.45
C THR A 99 4.39 -10.47 -1.44
N CYS A 100 5.35 -10.31 -0.54
CA CYS A 100 6.29 -9.19 -0.53
C CYS A 100 7.71 -9.65 -0.85
N PRO A 101 8.25 -9.36 -2.05
CA PRO A 101 9.59 -9.81 -2.43
C PRO A 101 10.70 -9.12 -1.62
N ILE A 102 10.43 -7.94 -1.03
CA ILE A 102 11.42 -7.16 -0.28
C ILE A 102 11.72 -7.79 1.07
N CYS A 103 10.69 -8.07 1.87
CA CYS A 103 10.87 -8.67 3.20
C CYS A 103 10.67 -10.19 3.21
N LYS A 104 10.30 -10.80 2.09
CA LYS A 104 9.97 -12.23 1.98
C LYS A 104 8.92 -12.65 3.02
N ASP A 105 7.88 -11.85 3.13
CA ASP A 105 6.75 -12.04 4.05
C ASP A 105 7.14 -12.15 5.54
N THR A 106 8.25 -11.55 5.92
CA THR A 106 8.65 -11.43 7.34
C THR A 106 8.13 -10.14 7.99
N GLY A 107 7.75 -9.15 7.19
CA GLY A 107 7.38 -7.81 7.65
C GLY A 107 8.57 -6.93 8.03
N PHE A 108 9.81 -7.44 8.04
CA PHE A 108 11.01 -6.70 8.46
C PHE A 108 12.16 -6.86 7.47
N VAL A 109 12.94 -5.79 7.31
CA VAL A 109 14.18 -5.75 6.54
C VAL A 109 15.28 -5.15 7.41
N HIS A 110 16.34 -5.90 7.67
CA HIS A 110 17.44 -5.48 8.57
C HIS A 110 16.97 -4.94 9.94
N GLY A 111 15.93 -5.56 10.51
CA GLY A 111 15.37 -5.17 11.81
C GLY A 111 14.46 -3.93 11.77
N LYS A 112 14.23 -3.33 10.60
CA LYS A 112 13.29 -2.22 10.40
C LYS A 112 12.00 -2.74 9.76
N PRO A 113 10.82 -2.15 10.10
CA PRO A 113 9.57 -2.50 9.46
C PRO A 113 9.65 -2.28 7.94
N CYS A 114 9.20 -3.27 7.18
CA CYS A 114 9.03 -3.16 5.73
C CYS A 114 7.83 -2.25 5.41
N GLU A 115 7.82 -1.64 4.23
CA GLU A 115 6.68 -0.83 3.79
C GLU A 115 5.37 -1.62 3.77
N CYS A 116 5.39 -2.90 3.37
CA CYS A 116 4.21 -3.76 3.45
C CYS A 116 3.66 -3.90 4.88
N LEU A 117 4.53 -3.95 5.90
CA LEU A 117 4.11 -4.00 7.29
C LEU A 117 3.52 -2.66 7.75
N LYS A 118 4.13 -1.55 7.36
CA LYS A 118 3.61 -0.22 7.67
C LYS A 118 2.22 -0.02 7.06
N SER A 119 2.05 -0.38 5.78
CA SER A 119 0.75 -0.32 5.10
C SER A 119 -0.30 -1.17 5.81
N GLU A 120 0.05 -2.38 6.24
CA GLU A 120 -0.87 -3.26 6.94
C GLU A 120 -1.26 -2.74 8.33
N ILE A 121 -0.32 -2.12 9.05
CA ILE A 121 -0.60 -1.44 10.32
C ILE A 121 -1.59 -0.30 10.10
N ILE A 122 -1.35 0.53 9.09
CA ILE A 122 -2.22 1.65 8.73
C ILE A 122 -3.61 1.12 8.37
N ASN A 123 -3.70 0.15 7.48
CA ASN A 123 -4.96 -0.46 7.09
C ASN A 123 -5.72 -1.08 8.28
N LEU A 124 -5.02 -1.70 9.24
CA LEU A 124 -5.65 -2.26 10.44
C LEU A 124 -6.16 -1.17 11.39
N ILE A 125 -5.44 -0.06 11.52
CA ILE A 125 -5.90 1.10 12.30
C ILE A 125 -7.19 1.66 11.68
N TYR A 126 -7.27 1.70 10.34
CA TYR A 126 -8.44 2.18 9.60
C TYR A 126 -9.56 1.14 9.46
N SER A 127 -9.25 -0.17 9.43
CA SER A 127 -10.28 -1.23 9.28
C SER A 127 -11.29 -1.29 10.40
N ARG A 128 -11.00 -0.68 11.54
CA ARG A 128 -11.94 -0.49 12.65
C ARG A 128 -12.72 0.83 12.57
N SER A 129 -12.46 1.65 11.56
CA SER A 129 -13.18 2.90 11.32
C SER A 129 -14.40 2.63 10.41
N GLU A 130 -15.42 3.44 10.55
CA GLU A 130 -16.60 3.51 9.66
C GLU A 130 -16.18 3.69 8.17
N LEU A 131 -14.94 4.05 7.93
CA LEU A 131 -14.39 4.30 6.59
C LEU A 131 -14.47 3.07 5.67
N ASN A 132 -14.22 1.84 6.17
CA ASN A 132 -14.31 0.65 5.31
C ASN A 132 -15.74 0.37 4.82
N GLU A 133 -16.75 0.63 5.66
CA GLU A 133 -18.15 0.52 5.26
C GLU A 133 -18.50 1.59 4.21
N ILE A 134 -17.97 2.80 4.36
CA ILE A 134 -18.12 3.90 3.39
C ILE A 134 -17.44 3.52 2.07
N LEU A 135 -16.19 3.08 2.09
CA LEU A 135 -15.44 2.70 0.87
C LEU A 135 -16.04 1.49 0.14
N ALA A 136 -16.75 0.61 0.83
CA ALA A 136 -17.47 -0.49 0.20
C ALA A 136 -18.64 0.00 -0.69
N VAL A 137 -19.21 1.16 -0.36
CA VAL A 137 -20.33 1.79 -1.07
C VAL A 137 -19.85 2.90 -1.99
N GLU A 138 -18.94 3.75 -1.53
CA GLU A 138 -18.40 4.89 -2.26
C GLU A 138 -17.10 4.50 -2.98
N ASN A 139 -17.25 3.96 -4.18
CA ASN A 139 -16.16 3.52 -5.07
C ASN A 139 -16.55 3.78 -6.53
N PHE A 140 -15.62 3.63 -7.47
CA PHE A 140 -15.88 3.89 -8.89
C PHE A 140 -16.89 2.96 -9.51
N ASP A 141 -17.06 1.73 -9.00
CA ASP A 141 -18.07 0.79 -9.51
C ASP A 141 -19.50 1.26 -9.23
N ASN A 142 -19.68 2.04 -8.16
CA ASN A 142 -20.95 2.61 -7.73
C ASN A 142 -21.11 4.09 -8.14
N PHE A 143 -20.11 4.67 -8.82
CA PHE A 143 -20.21 6.06 -9.27
C PHE A 143 -21.24 6.19 -10.39
N ASN A 144 -22.23 7.08 -10.21
CA ASN A 144 -23.31 7.24 -11.17
C ASN A 144 -23.29 8.64 -11.79
N PHE A 145 -23.07 8.67 -13.10
CA PHE A 145 -23.10 9.90 -13.90
C PHE A 145 -24.50 10.49 -14.11
N ASP A 146 -25.60 9.74 -13.88
CA ASP A 146 -26.97 10.22 -14.02
C ASP A 146 -27.32 11.37 -13.08
N PHE A 147 -26.51 11.60 -12.05
CA PHE A 147 -26.64 12.75 -11.16
C PHE A 147 -26.17 14.07 -11.77
N TYR A 148 -25.51 14.05 -12.93
CA TYR A 148 -24.95 15.21 -13.61
C TYR A 148 -25.68 15.45 -14.92
N SER A 149 -26.18 16.70 -15.08
CA SER A 149 -26.96 17.07 -16.26
C SER A 149 -26.07 17.51 -17.42
N ASP A 150 -26.42 17.08 -18.63
CA ASP A 150 -25.80 17.57 -19.84
C ASP A 150 -26.41 18.92 -20.29
N ASP A 151 -27.62 19.24 -19.81
CA ASP A 151 -28.33 20.50 -20.15
C ASP A 151 -27.82 21.70 -19.30
N ILE A 152 -27.16 21.47 -18.16
CA ILE A 152 -26.65 22.53 -17.30
C ILE A 152 -25.24 22.90 -17.72
N ILE A 153 -25.12 23.95 -18.51
CA ILE A 153 -23.83 24.48 -19.00
C ILE A 153 -23.37 25.61 -18.07
N ASP A 154 -22.11 25.51 -17.62
CA ASP A 154 -21.46 26.57 -16.85
C ASP A 154 -21.14 27.77 -17.78
N GLU A 155 -21.58 28.97 -17.42
CA GLU A 155 -21.43 30.17 -18.24
C GLU A 155 -19.96 30.60 -18.44
N VAL A 156 -19.06 30.19 -17.56
CA VAL A 156 -17.65 30.59 -17.61
C VAL A 156 -16.82 29.59 -18.42
N SER A 157 -17.00 28.29 -18.17
CA SER A 157 -16.24 27.24 -18.83
C SER A 157 -16.84 26.81 -20.16
N GLY A 158 -18.16 26.99 -20.35
CA GLY A 158 -18.89 26.56 -21.55
C GLY A 158 -19.09 25.05 -21.66
N ILE A 159 -18.80 24.27 -20.60
CA ILE A 159 -18.97 22.80 -20.57
C ILE A 159 -20.16 22.43 -19.69
N SER A 160 -20.77 21.28 -19.97
CA SER A 160 -21.87 20.77 -19.17
C SER A 160 -21.39 20.21 -17.82
N SER A 161 -22.34 20.06 -16.88
CA SER A 161 -22.05 19.43 -15.59
C SER A 161 -21.56 18.01 -15.75
N LEU A 162 -22.12 17.27 -16.73
CA LEU A 162 -21.73 15.89 -17.05
C LEU A 162 -20.31 15.85 -17.64
N GLU A 163 -20.03 16.64 -18.68
CA GLU A 163 -18.72 16.71 -19.33
C GLU A 163 -17.59 17.10 -18.34
N ASN A 164 -17.90 18.05 -17.45
CA ASN A 164 -16.96 18.42 -16.38
C ASN A 164 -16.68 17.26 -15.44
N MET A 165 -17.72 16.50 -15.04
CA MET A 165 -17.55 15.36 -14.13
C MET A 165 -16.81 14.21 -14.79
N GLU A 166 -17.07 13.89 -16.05
CA GLU A 166 -16.31 12.91 -16.83
C GLU A 166 -14.82 13.27 -16.85
N THR A 167 -14.50 14.55 -17.12
CA THR A 167 -13.13 15.06 -17.10
C THR A 167 -12.48 14.90 -15.70
N ILE A 168 -13.24 15.14 -14.62
CA ILE A 168 -12.73 15.00 -13.25
C ILE A 168 -12.46 13.53 -12.93
N VAL A 169 -13.37 12.62 -13.29
CA VAL A 169 -13.20 11.17 -13.08
C VAL A 169 -11.99 10.65 -13.85
N ASP A 170 -11.81 11.08 -15.11
CA ASP A 170 -10.62 10.73 -15.90
C ASP A 170 -9.32 11.20 -15.24
N ARG A 171 -9.32 12.41 -14.66
CA ARG A 171 -8.16 12.91 -13.88
C ARG A 171 -7.92 12.11 -12.61
N CYS A 172 -8.97 11.64 -11.93
CA CYS A 172 -8.83 10.75 -10.78
C CYS A 172 -8.17 9.42 -11.19
N HIS A 173 -8.64 8.81 -12.27
CA HIS A 173 -8.02 7.58 -12.80
C HIS A 173 -6.58 7.82 -13.27
N TYR A 174 -6.30 8.95 -13.92
CA TYR A 174 -4.93 9.31 -14.30
C TYR A 174 -4.02 9.43 -13.07
N PHE A 175 -4.49 10.10 -12.01
CA PHE A 175 -3.76 10.23 -10.75
C PHE A 175 -3.43 8.86 -10.13
N ILE A 176 -4.42 7.98 -10.04
CA ILE A 176 -4.26 6.63 -9.47
C ILE A 176 -3.28 5.79 -10.30
N ASN A 177 -3.39 5.83 -11.63
CA ASN A 177 -2.57 5.01 -12.53
C ASN A 177 -1.13 5.51 -12.67
N ASN A 178 -0.89 6.77 -12.32
CA ASN A 178 0.44 7.40 -12.40
C ASN A 178 0.97 7.83 -11.03
N PHE A 179 0.44 7.27 -9.95
CA PHE A 179 0.72 7.68 -8.58
C PHE A 179 2.22 7.73 -8.26
N ASP A 180 2.99 6.71 -8.70
CA ASP A 180 4.44 6.65 -8.50
C ASP A 180 5.25 7.38 -9.60
N LYS A 181 4.66 7.54 -10.79
CA LYS A 181 5.41 8.03 -11.96
C LYS A 181 5.37 9.55 -12.09
N HIS A 182 4.24 10.13 -11.76
CA HIS A 182 3.98 11.57 -11.86
C HIS A 182 3.34 12.08 -10.57
N PRO A 183 4.14 12.17 -9.48
CA PRO A 183 3.63 12.60 -8.19
C PRO A 183 3.09 14.04 -8.29
N CYS A 184 1.81 14.20 -7.96
CA CYS A 184 1.17 15.51 -7.85
C CYS A 184 0.15 15.49 -6.71
N ASN A 185 0.02 16.62 -6.02
CA ASN A 185 -1.03 16.80 -5.04
C ASN A 185 -2.36 17.09 -5.74
N LEU A 186 -3.47 16.68 -5.11
CA LEU A 186 -4.81 16.98 -5.58
C LEU A 186 -5.52 17.98 -4.65
N LEU A 187 -6.23 18.91 -5.24
CA LEU A 187 -7.14 19.82 -4.54
C LEU A 187 -8.53 19.69 -5.12
N PHE A 188 -9.48 19.23 -4.30
CA PHE A 188 -10.91 19.24 -4.62
C PHE A 188 -11.57 20.46 -3.99
N TYR A 189 -12.21 21.29 -4.80
CA TYR A 189 -12.95 22.45 -4.33
C TYR A 189 -14.26 22.62 -5.11
N GLY A 190 -15.23 23.26 -4.50
CA GLY A 190 -16.54 23.52 -5.11
C GLY A 190 -17.68 23.41 -4.11
N ARG A 191 -18.90 23.62 -4.60
CA ARG A 191 -20.12 23.61 -3.77
C ARG A 191 -20.35 22.28 -3.07
N ALA A 192 -20.98 22.31 -1.90
CA ALA A 192 -21.40 21.07 -1.21
C ALA A 192 -22.35 20.24 -2.10
N GLY A 193 -22.31 18.92 -1.94
CA GLY A 193 -23.19 18.00 -2.68
C GLY A 193 -22.81 17.72 -4.13
N THR A 194 -21.64 18.15 -4.60
CA THR A 194 -21.18 17.91 -5.99
C THR A 194 -20.40 16.61 -6.18
N GLY A 195 -20.37 15.71 -5.19
CA GLY A 195 -19.71 14.41 -5.30
C GLY A 195 -18.22 14.38 -4.96
N LYS A 196 -17.64 15.48 -4.42
CA LYS A 196 -16.20 15.56 -4.11
C LYS A 196 -15.75 14.48 -3.12
N THR A 197 -16.40 14.36 -1.97
CA THR A 197 -16.09 13.34 -0.95
C THR A 197 -16.22 11.92 -1.53
N PHE A 198 -17.25 11.67 -2.36
CA PHE A 198 -17.41 10.39 -3.04
C PHE A 198 -16.19 10.06 -3.92
N LEU A 199 -15.72 11.01 -4.74
CA LEU A 199 -14.54 10.80 -5.59
C LEU A 199 -13.26 10.61 -4.76
N ILE A 200 -13.13 11.31 -3.64
CA ILE A 200 -12.01 11.13 -2.72
C ILE A 200 -12.01 9.71 -2.13
N ASN A 201 -13.18 9.20 -1.77
CA ASN A 201 -13.37 7.83 -1.30
C ASN A 201 -13.04 6.81 -2.40
N CYS A 202 -13.43 7.07 -3.65
CA CYS A 202 -13.02 6.26 -4.79
C CYS A 202 -11.49 6.19 -4.93
N ILE A 203 -10.80 7.33 -4.85
CA ILE A 203 -9.33 7.39 -4.92
C ILE A 203 -8.70 6.63 -3.75
N ALA A 204 -9.19 6.85 -2.52
CA ALA A 204 -8.72 6.18 -1.33
C ALA A 204 -8.84 4.65 -1.46
N LYS A 205 -10.02 4.17 -1.88
CA LYS A 205 -10.29 2.73 -2.10
C LYS A 205 -9.31 2.12 -3.08
N GLU A 206 -9.17 2.69 -4.25
CA GLU A 206 -8.27 2.19 -5.30
C GLU A 206 -6.79 2.14 -4.86
N LEU A 207 -6.32 3.14 -4.12
CA LEU A 207 -4.94 3.16 -3.65
C LEU A 207 -4.72 2.18 -2.49
N ILE A 208 -5.69 2.01 -1.59
CA ILE A 208 -5.65 1.00 -0.54
C ILE A 208 -5.60 -0.41 -1.15
N ASP A 209 -6.42 -0.69 -2.16
CA ASP A 209 -6.43 -1.98 -2.87
C ASP A 209 -5.10 -2.25 -3.60
N LYS A 210 -4.43 -1.20 -4.05
CA LYS A 210 -3.06 -1.26 -4.61
C LYS A 210 -1.96 -1.31 -3.55
N SER A 211 -2.32 -1.45 -2.27
CA SER A 211 -1.42 -1.56 -1.12
C SER A 211 -0.62 -0.29 -0.80
N TYR A 212 -1.07 0.88 -1.23
CA TYR A 212 -0.52 2.16 -0.76
C TYR A 212 -1.01 2.47 0.65
N SER A 213 -0.16 3.14 1.42
CA SER A 213 -0.52 3.64 2.75
C SER A 213 -1.30 4.96 2.61
N VAL A 214 -2.61 4.89 2.87
CA VAL A 214 -3.52 6.05 2.81
C VAL A 214 -3.92 6.45 4.22
N ILE A 215 -3.76 7.71 4.59
CA ILE A 215 -4.30 8.30 5.82
C ILE A 215 -5.44 9.25 5.44
N TYR A 216 -6.65 8.96 5.92
CA TYR A 216 -7.84 9.76 5.69
C TYR A 216 -8.30 10.39 7.01
N LEU A 217 -8.31 11.71 7.08
CA LEU A 217 -8.73 12.48 8.24
C LEU A 217 -9.66 13.60 7.81
N SER A 218 -10.68 13.90 8.62
CA SER A 218 -11.33 15.21 8.50
C SER A 218 -10.37 16.31 8.98
N ALA A 219 -10.60 17.55 8.57
CA ALA A 219 -9.79 18.69 9.01
C ALA A 219 -9.74 18.79 10.55
N VAL A 220 -10.87 18.56 11.21
CA VAL A 220 -10.95 18.58 12.68
C VAL A 220 -10.04 17.51 13.28
N GLN A 221 -10.12 16.27 12.79
CA GLN A 221 -9.29 15.16 13.27
C GLN A 221 -7.79 15.42 13.02
N PHE A 222 -7.46 15.99 11.86
CA PHE A 222 -6.09 16.34 11.49
C PHE A 222 -5.50 17.38 12.46
N PHE A 223 -6.21 18.47 12.72
CA PHE A 223 -5.72 19.51 13.62
C PHE A 223 -5.71 19.09 15.09
N ASP A 224 -6.67 18.28 15.53
CA ASP A 224 -6.66 17.69 16.89
C ASP A 224 -5.42 16.83 17.09
N LEU A 225 -5.07 16.00 16.11
CA LEU A 225 -3.87 15.17 16.15
C LEU A 225 -2.59 16.01 16.23
N LEU A 226 -2.48 17.07 15.42
CA LEU A 226 -1.32 17.97 15.45
C LEU A 226 -1.25 18.76 16.77
N ALA A 227 -2.39 19.19 17.30
CA ALA A 227 -2.45 19.89 18.60
C ALA A 227 -2.05 18.97 19.76
N ASP A 228 -2.54 17.75 19.80
CA ASP A 228 -2.17 16.76 20.83
C ASP A 228 -0.66 16.49 20.82
N TYR A 229 -0.06 16.41 19.63
CA TYR A 229 1.38 16.25 19.48
C TYR A 229 2.15 17.50 19.94
N SER A 230 1.75 18.70 19.49
CA SER A 230 2.47 19.95 19.77
C SER A 230 2.38 20.35 21.24
N PHE A 231 1.25 20.14 21.88
CA PHE A 231 0.99 20.52 23.26
C PHE A 231 1.17 19.37 24.27
N ARG A 232 1.64 18.19 23.82
CA ARG A 232 1.81 16.98 24.66
C ARG A 232 0.60 16.68 25.53
N ARG A 233 -0.61 16.89 25.02
CA ARG A 233 -1.83 16.61 25.77
C ARG A 233 -2.03 15.11 25.88
N GLU A 234 -2.22 14.62 27.10
CA GLU A 234 -2.57 13.21 27.36
C GLU A 234 -4.09 12.98 27.16
N ASN A 235 -4.63 13.30 26.01
CA ASN A 235 -6.03 13.02 25.71
C ASN A 235 -6.19 11.59 25.18
N ASN A 236 -7.26 10.89 25.63
CA ASN A 236 -7.62 9.53 25.19
C ASN A 236 -8.35 9.53 23.83
N SER A 237 -7.86 10.24 22.82
CA SER A 237 -8.49 10.22 21.51
C SER A 237 -8.19 8.90 20.77
N VAL A 238 -9.16 8.41 20.01
CA VAL A 238 -9.06 7.19 19.20
C VAL A 238 -7.93 7.29 18.17
N TYR A 239 -7.55 8.52 17.79
CA TYR A 239 -6.48 8.83 16.81
C TYR A 239 -5.07 8.84 17.38
N ARG A 240 -4.88 8.62 18.69
CA ARG A 240 -3.57 8.52 19.36
C ARG A 240 -2.65 7.43 18.80
N GLN A 241 -3.17 6.59 17.90
CA GLN A 241 -2.43 5.52 17.27
C GLN A 241 -1.64 6.00 16.04
N ILE A 242 -1.96 7.18 15.47
CA ILE A 242 -1.25 7.77 14.35
C ILE A 242 -0.18 8.71 14.90
N SER A 243 1.08 8.39 14.64
CA SER A 243 2.21 9.28 14.96
C SER A 243 2.39 10.33 13.86
N ILE A 244 3.02 11.44 14.20
CA ILE A 244 3.44 12.46 13.21
C ILE A 244 4.28 11.81 12.09
N ASN A 245 5.19 10.91 12.42
CA ASN A 245 6.02 10.23 11.42
C ASN A 245 5.19 9.36 10.45
N GLU A 246 4.07 8.80 10.90
CA GLU A 246 3.15 8.06 10.03
C GLU A 246 2.34 9.00 9.15
N LEU A 247 1.89 10.14 9.71
CA LEU A 247 1.19 11.19 8.97
C LEU A 247 2.07 11.77 7.85
N GLU A 248 3.34 12.06 8.16
CA GLU A 248 4.31 12.59 7.19
C GLU A 248 4.80 11.52 6.20
N GLY A 249 4.86 10.25 6.64
CA GLY A 249 5.44 9.14 5.89
C GLY A 249 4.47 8.33 5.03
N CYS A 250 3.14 8.45 5.22
CA CYS A 250 2.17 7.73 4.40
C CYS A 250 2.24 8.16 2.93
N ASP A 251 1.86 7.26 2.01
CA ASP A 251 1.93 7.54 0.58
C ASP A 251 0.93 8.60 0.15
N LEU A 252 -0.31 8.55 0.68
CA LEU A 252 -1.33 9.56 0.47
C LEU A 252 -1.92 10.01 1.81
N LEU A 253 -1.90 11.31 2.06
CA LEU A 253 -2.66 11.96 3.13
C LEU A 253 -3.89 12.63 2.52
N ILE A 254 -5.07 12.29 3.02
CA ILE A 254 -6.34 12.91 2.65
C ILE A 254 -6.82 13.76 3.83
N ILE A 255 -7.04 15.04 3.57
CA ILE A 255 -7.63 15.98 4.52
C ILE A 255 -8.98 16.42 3.95
N ASP A 256 -10.05 15.92 4.56
CA ASP A 256 -11.42 16.17 4.10
C ASP A 256 -12.07 17.33 4.87
N ASP A 257 -12.89 18.11 4.16
CA ASP A 257 -13.65 19.25 4.70
C ASP A 257 -12.78 20.32 5.36
N LEU A 258 -11.65 20.69 4.75
CA LEU A 258 -10.83 21.79 5.20
C LEU A 258 -11.61 23.11 5.11
N GLY A 259 -11.54 23.92 6.17
CA GLY A 259 -12.30 25.16 6.34
C GLY A 259 -13.49 25.03 7.29
N THR A 260 -13.77 23.82 7.80
CA THR A 260 -14.77 23.59 8.85
C THR A 260 -14.20 23.75 10.28
N GLU A 261 -12.87 23.74 10.38
CA GLU A 261 -12.15 23.93 11.65
C GLU A 261 -12.10 25.41 12.08
N MET A 262 -11.76 25.62 13.35
CA MET A 262 -11.47 26.97 13.85
C MET A 262 -10.09 27.43 13.33
N SER A 263 -10.10 28.25 12.29
CA SER A 263 -8.86 28.84 11.72
C SER A 263 -8.18 29.75 12.74
N ASN A 264 -6.91 29.50 13.01
CA ASN A 264 -6.03 30.31 13.83
C ASN A 264 -4.58 30.15 13.36
N SER A 265 -3.66 30.96 13.86
CA SER A 265 -2.25 30.93 13.46
C SER A 265 -1.56 29.58 13.69
N PHE A 266 -2.03 28.77 14.64
CA PHE A 266 -1.51 27.44 14.86
C PHE A 266 -1.95 26.48 13.75
N THR A 267 -3.23 26.48 13.39
CA THR A 267 -3.76 25.60 12.33
C THR A 267 -3.13 25.89 10.99
N ASP A 268 -2.95 27.18 10.65
CA ASP A 268 -2.32 27.59 9.39
C ASP A 268 -0.85 27.13 9.32
N SER A 269 -0.07 27.37 10.40
CA SER A 269 1.33 26.93 10.45
C SER A 269 1.46 25.41 10.44
N ALA A 270 0.64 24.70 11.21
CA ALA A 270 0.69 23.25 11.33
C ALA A 270 0.36 22.54 10.02
N LEU A 271 -0.63 23.05 9.28
CA LEU A 271 -0.97 22.54 7.95
C LEU A 271 0.20 22.77 6.97
N PHE A 272 0.74 24.02 6.96
CA PHE A 272 1.86 24.37 6.09
C PHE A 272 3.07 23.48 6.36
N ASP A 273 3.46 23.31 7.63
CA ASP A 273 4.63 22.53 8.03
C ASP A 273 4.46 21.05 7.63
N CYS A 274 3.29 20.45 7.88
CA CYS A 274 3.01 19.08 7.51
C CYS A 274 3.05 18.87 5.99
N LEU A 275 2.39 19.75 5.22
CA LEU A 275 2.38 19.62 3.75
C LEU A 275 3.76 19.85 3.14
N ASN A 276 4.55 20.80 3.70
CA ASN A 276 5.90 21.08 3.23
C ASN A 276 6.84 19.89 3.51
N GLU A 277 6.76 19.28 4.70
CA GLU A 277 7.54 18.10 5.04
C GLU A 277 7.22 16.91 4.13
N ARG A 278 5.93 16.68 3.85
CA ARG A 278 5.48 15.67 2.90
C ARG A 278 5.97 15.94 1.48
N LEU A 279 5.97 17.20 1.06
CA LEU A 279 6.47 17.59 -0.27
C LEU A 279 7.99 17.32 -0.40
N ILE A 280 8.78 17.65 0.64
CA ILE A 280 10.22 17.36 0.69
C ILE A 280 10.47 15.86 0.55
N HIS A 281 9.64 15.02 1.18
CA HIS A 281 9.73 13.56 1.12
C HIS A 281 9.02 12.94 -0.10
N GLN A 282 8.55 13.74 -1.05
CA GLN A 282 7.81 13.30 -2.25
C GLN A 282 6.57 12.46 -1.91
N LYS A 283 5.91 12.77 -0.78
CA LYS A 283 4.65 12.15 -0.36
C LYS A 283 3.48 13.00 -0.79
N LEU A 284 2.39 12.35 -1.27
CA LEU A 284 1.27 13.03 -1.87
C LEU A 284 0.19 13.39 -0.87
N SER A 285 -0.48 14.51 -1.10
CA SER A 285 -1.60 14.97 -0.30
C SER A 285 -2.79 15.29 -1.19
N LEU A 286 -3.99 14.92 -0.73
CA LEU A 286 -5.27 15.27 -1.31
C LEU A 286 -6.03 16.10 -0.30
N ILE A 287 -6.41 17.32 -0.70
CA ILE A 287 -7.11 18.26 0.16
C ILE A 287 -8.49 18.52 -0.44
N HIS A 288 -9.51 18.46 0.40
CA HIS A 288 -10.87 18.83 0.06
C HIS A 288 -11.31 20.09 0.80
N ILE A 289 -11.92 21.02 0.05
CA ILE A 289 -12.51 22.25 0.57
C ILE A 289 -13.98 22.29 0.15
N SER A 290 -14.90 22.27 1.13
CA SER A 290 -16.34 22.24 0.88
C SER A 290 -16.91 23.59 0.44
N GLU A 291 -16.35 24.71 0.89
CA GLU A 291 -16.78 26.05 0.50
C GLU A 291 -15.59 27.01 0.36
N PRO A 292 -15.47 27.73 -0.77
CA PRO A 292 -14.41 28.71 -0.95
C PRO A 292 -14.64 30.04 -0.18
N THR A 293 -15.68 30.13 0.66
CA THR A 293 -16.20 31.42 1.14
C THR A 293 -15.32 32.12 2.16
N ARG A 294 -14.26 31.51 2.71
CA ARG A 294 -13.36 32.17 3.68
C ARG A 294 -11.88 32.22 3.30
N LEU A 295 -11.41 31.39 2.39
CA LEU A 295 -10.00 31.38 1.95
C LEU A 295 -9.69 32.34 0.78
N ALA A 296 -10.70 32.97 0.19
CA ALA A 296 -10.53 33.92 -0.89
C ALA A 296 -10.05 35.33 -0.43
N LEU A 297 -9.64 35.47 0.84
CA LEU A 297 -9.20 36.75 1.44
C LEU A 297 -7.80 36.66 2.07
N ILE A 298 -6.94 35.72 1.62
CA ILE A 298 -5.52 35.76 1.98
C ILE A 298 -4.68 35.97 0.72
#